data_adbe67ca0f3fde47e82b118265965da3
#
_entry.id   adbe67ca0f3fde47e82b118265965da3
#
_cell.length_a   1.000
_cell.length_b   1.000
_cell.length_c   1.000
_cell.angle_alpha   90.00
_cell.angle_beta   90.00
_cell.angle_gamma   90.00
#
_symmetry.space_group_name_H-M   'P 1'
#
loop_
_entity.id
_entity.type
_entity.pdbx_description
1 polymer ?
#
loop_
_entity_poly.entity_id
_entity_poly.type
_entity_poly.pdbx_seq_one_letter_code
_entity_poly.pdbx_strand_id
1 'polypeptide(L)'
;MAVNSKQKGARFERQLASKLREHGYDARRTAQYCGNTGEAADVIGLPGLHIEAKHQETMRLYDWMAQAKRDAKGQKLPAVFHKKNNSSILVTMEFDDFMEIYREWEAGRSLKEV
;
A
#
# COMPACT_ATOMS: atom_id res chain seq x y z
N MET A 1 -27.78 -6.63 -4.75
CA MET A 1 -27.38 -6.69 -3.34
C MET A 1 -26.02 -6.03 -3.16
N ALA A 2 -25.94 -5.13 -2.20
CA ALA A 2 -24.69 -4.41 -1.97
C ALA A 2 -23.61 -5.35 -1.41
N VAL A 3 -22.41 -5.23 -1.93
CA VAL A 3 -21.26 -5.99 -1.42
C VAL A 3 -20.88 -5.43 -0.04
N ASN A 4 -20.66 -6.32 0.91
CA ASN A 4 -20.20 -5.92 2.23
C ASN A 4 -18.84 -5.23 2.10
N SER A 5 -18.73 -3.98 2.58
CA SER A 5 -17.51 -3.18 2.47
C SER A 5 -16.30 -3.87 3.10
N LYS A 6 -16.52 -4.55 4.22
CA LYS A 6 -15.45 -5.27 4.91
C LYS A 6 -14.92 -6.42 4.06
N GLN A 7 -15.81 -7.17 3.42
CA GLN A 7 -15.43 -8.28 2.53
C GLN A 7 -14.72 -7.75 1.29
N LYS A 8 -15.20 -6.65 0.74
CA LYS A 8 -14.59 -6.00 -0.43
C LYS A 8 -13.15 -5.57 -0.11
N GLY A 9 -12.96 -4.95 1.05
CA GLY A 9 -11.65 -4.55 1.51
C GLY A 9 -10.70 -5.73 1.69
N ALA A 10 -11.17 -6.77 2.36
CA ALA A 10 -10.37 -7.96 2.60
C ALA A 10 -10.00 -8.65 1.30
N ARG A 11 -10.92 -8.70 0.34
CA ARG A 11 -10.65 -9.28 -0.97
C ARG A 11 -9.54 -8.52 -1.69
N PHE A 12 -9.61 -7.20 -1.65
CA PHE A 12 -8.61 -6.37 -2.29
C PHE A 12 -7.24 -6.54 -1.62
N GLU A 13 -7.21 -6.59 -0.29
CA GLU A 13 -5.96 -6.80 0.44
C GLU A 13 -5.31 -8.12 0.03
N ARG A 14 -6.11 -9.19 -0.11
CA ARG A 14 -5.60 -10.48 -0.56
C ARG A 14 -5.10 -10.44 -1.99
N GLN A 15 -5.84 -9.74 -2.85
CA GLN A 15 -5.44 -9.56 -4.25
C GLN A 15 -4.11 -8.82 -4.35
N LEU A 16 -3.98 -7.75 -3.58
CA LEU A 16 -2.76 -6.95 -3.56
C LEU A 16 -1.58 -7.78 -3.08
N ALA A 17 -1.74 -8.51 -1.99
CA ALA A 17 -0.69 -9.37 -1.47
C ALA A 17 -0.27 -10.40 -2.52
N SER A 18 -1.24 -11.00 -3.22
CA SER A 18 -0.96 -11.96 -4.27
C SER A 18 -0.13 -11.35 -5.40
N LYS A 19 -0.51 -10.13 -5.82
CA LYS A 19 0.22 -9.43 -6.89
C LYS A 19 1.65 -9.09 -6.47
N LEU A 20 1.84 -8.69 -5.23
CA LEU A 20 3.18 -8.40 -4.74
C LEU A 20 4.04 -9.67 -4.69
N ARG A 21 3.44 -10.81 -4.34
CA ARG A 21 4.16 -12.10 -4.38
C ARG A 21 4.57 -12.45 -5.80
N GLU A 22 3.75 -12.13 -6.80
CA GLU A 22 4.09 -12.34 -8.20
C GLU A 22 5.33 -11.53 -8.59
N HIS A 23 5.57 -10.42 -7.92
CA HIS A 23 6.75 -9.57 -8.15
C HIS A 23 7.95 -10.01 -7.30
N GLY A 24 7.83 -11.12 -6.56
CA GLY A 24 8.95 -11.69 -5.82
C GLY A 24 9.05 -11.26 -4.36
N TYR A 25 8.02 -10.66 -3.81
CA TYR A 25 8.04 -10.22 -2.41
C TYR A 25 7.23 -11.15 -1.53
N ASP A 26 7.65 -11.31 -0.28
CA ASP A 26 6.95 -12.17 0.67
C ASP A 26 5.82 -11.40 1.33
N ALA A 27 4.83 -11.04 0.54
CA ALA A 27 3.73 -10.20 0.98
C ALA A 27 2.55 -11.02 1.48
N ARG A 28 1.87 -10.48 2.48
CA ARG A 28 0.66 -11.11 3.00
C ARG A 28 -0.24 -10.06 3.65
N ARG A 29 -1.53 -10.39 3.70
CA ARG A 29 -2.52 -9.58 4.37
C ARG A 29 -2.37 -9.74 5.89
N THR A 30 -2.49 -8.65 6.63
CA THR A 30 -2.48 -8.72 8.09
C THR A 30 -3.84 -9.23 8.60
N ALA A 31 -3.83 -9.87 9.78
CA ALA A 31 -5.07 -10.36 10.38
C ALA A 31 -5.77 -9.23 11.10
N GLN A 32 -6.79 -8.66 10.45
CA GLN A 32 -7.48 -7.48 10.96
C GLN A 32 -8.18 -7.69 12.29
N TYR A 33 -8.69 -8.90 12.52
CA TYR A 33 -9.37 -9.18 13.78
C TYR A 33 -8.42 -9.29 14.97
N CYS A 34 -7.12 -9.31 14.72
CA CYS A 34 -6.09 -9.33 15.76
C CYS A 34 -5.54 -7.93 16.00
N GLY A 35 -6.41 -6.96 16.15
CA GLY A 35 -6.12 -5.53 16.11
C GLY A 35 -4.99 -5.01 17.00
N ASN A 36 -4.40 -5.84 17.85
CA ASN A 36 -3.33 -5.43 18.75
C ASN A 36 -2.01 -6.10 18.46
N THR A 37 -1.78 -6.47 17.19
CA THR A 37 -0.54 -7.14 16.82
C THR A 37 0.63 -6.18 16.65
N GLY A 38 0.37 -4.87 16.67
CA GLY A 38 1.39 -3.88 16.38
C GLY A 38 1.56 -3.62 14.89
N GLU A 39 0.94 -4.43 14.04
CA GLU A 39 0.96 -4.25 12.59
C GLU A 39 -0.28 -3.50 12.17
N ALA A 40 -0.13 -2.19 11.93
CA ALA A 40 -1.24 -1.34 11.52
C ALA A 40 -1.44 -1.30 10.01
N ALA A 41 -0.48 -1.80 9.23
CA ALA A 41 -0.60 -1.85 7.77
C ALA A 41 -1.56 -2.94 7.34
N ASP A 42 -2.27 -2.71 6.24
CA ASP A 42 -3.22 -3.70 5.70
C ASP A 42 -2.53 -4.89 5.04
N VAL A 43 -1.38 -4.64 4.42
CA VAL A 43 -0.55 -5.65 3.77
C VAL A 43 0.89 -5.41 4.17
N ILE A 44 1.63 -6.47 4.45
CA ILE A 44 3.04 -6.39 4.82
C ILE A 44 3.87 -7.22 3.85
N GLY A 45 5.19 -7.02 3.88
CA GLY A 45 6.11 -7.79 3.06
C GLY A 45 6.80 -6.99 1.98
N LEU A 46 6.52 -5.69 1.88
CA LEU A 46 7.23 -4.80 0.96
C LEU A 46 8.14 -3.92 1.81
N PRO A 47 9.44 -4.27 1.91
CA PRO A 47 10.32 -3.61 2.88
C PRO A 47 10.38 -2.11 2.72
N GLY A 48 10.29 -1.41 3.84
CA GLY A 48 10.38 0.05 3.85
C GLY A 48 9.07 0.78 3.62
N LEU A 49 8.02 0.10 3.19
CA LEU A 49 6.73 0.72 2.95
C LEU A 49 5.68 0.26 3.95
N HIS A 50 4.85 1.21 4.35
CA HIS A 50 3.64 0.95 5.11
C HIS A 50 2.47 1.01 4.14
N ILE A 51 1.77 -0.09 3.92
CA ILE A 51 0.74 -0.19 2.90
C ILE A 51 -0.66 -0.08 3.50
N GLU A 52 -1.39 0.97 3.07
CA GLU A 52 -2.84 1.06 3.28
C GLU A 52 -3.50 0.65 1.99
N ALA A 53 -4.50 -0.22 2.07
CA ALA A 53 -5.19 -0.72 0.88
C ALA A 53 -6.64 -0.23 0.90
N LYS A 54 -7.09 0.40 -0.17
CA LYS A 54 -8.44 0.96 -0.26
C LYS A 54 -9.09 0.59 -1.59
N HIS A 55 -10.24 -0.06 -1.52
CA HIS A 55 -11.04 -0.38 -2.69
C HIS A 55 -12.40 0.30 -2.54
N GLN A 56 -12.52 1.50 -3.07
CA GLN A 56 -13.74 2.32 -2.95
C GLN A 56 -13.97 3.09 -4.26
N GLU A 57 -15.23 3.41 -4.52
CA GLU A 57 -15.57 4.17 -5.72
C GLU A 57 -15.30 5.66 -5.56
N THR A 58 -15.42 6.18 -4.34
CA THR A 58 -15.13 7.58 -4.04
C THR A 58 -13.73 7.67 -3.45
N MET A 59 -12.88 8.43 -4.08
CA MET A 59 -11.50 8.60 -3.63
C MET A 59 -11.41 9.66 -2.55
N ARG A 60 -10.78 9.31 -1.42
CA ARG A 60 -10.52 10.23 -0.31
C ARG A 60 -9.04 10.19 0.01
N LEU A 61 -8.23 10.54 -0.99
CA LEU A 61 -6.78 10.32 -0.95
C LEU A 61 -6.10 11.00 0.22
N TYR A 62 -6.47 12.25 0.52
CA TYR A 62 -5.85 12.96 1.63
C TYR A 62 -6.21 12.35 2.99
N ASP A 63 -7.45 11.90 3.16
CA ASP A 63 -7.86 11.22 4.39
C ASP A 63 -7.12 9.90 4.55
N TRP A 64 -7.01 9.13 3.46
CA TRP A 64 -6.33 7.85 3.46
C TRP A 64 -4.83 8.02 3.73
N MET A 65 -4.21 9.05 3.14
CA MET A 65 -2.80 9.34 3.40
C MET A 65 -2.57 9.75 4.85
N ALA A 66 -3.48 10.55 5.41
CA ALA A 66 -3.38 10.93 6.82
C ALA A 66 -3.44 9.70 7.73
N GLN A 67 -4.32 8.75 7.43
CA GLN A 67 -4.39 7.50 8.17
C GLN A 67 -3.10 6.69 8.03
N ALA A 68 -2.59 6.55 6.81
CA ALA A 68 -1.38 5.79 6.57
C ALA A 68 -0.18 6.40 7.32
N LYS A 69 -0.08 7.72 7.33
CA LYS A 69 0.98 8.42 8.06
C LYS A 69 0.91 8.18 9.56
N ARG A 70 -0.31 8.26 10.12
CA ARG A 70 -0.50 7.99 11.56
C ARG A 70 -0.07 6.58 11.90
N ASP A 71 -0.51 5.61 11.09
CA ASP A 71 -0.29 4.21 11.37
C ASP A 71 1.17 3.79 11.13
N ALA A 72 1.85 4.45 10.22
CA ALA A 72 3.27 4.17 9.95
C ALA A 72 4.19 4.68 11.07
N LYS A 73 3.73 5.67 11.83
CA LYS A 73 4.46 6.20 12.99
C LYS A 73 5.88 6.66 12.68
N GLY A 74 6.11 7.13 11.46
CA GLY A 74 7.41 7.62 11.05
C GLY A 74 8.48 6.56 10.82
N GLN A 75 8.12 5.28 10.89
CA GLN A 75 9.09 4.18 10.77
C GLN A 75 9.24 3.66 9.33
N LYS A 76 8.23 3.86 8.51
CA LYS A 76 8.21 3.41 7.12
C LYS A 76 7.57 4.48 6.27
N LEU A 77 7.80 4.41 4.96
CA LEU A 77 7.16 5.32 4.02
C LEU A 77 5.70 4.91 3.83
N PRO A 78 4.75 5.76 4.20
CA PRO A 78 3.34 5.42 4.03
C PRO A 78 2.91 5.54 2.57
N ALA A 79 2.19 4.54 2.08
CA ALA A 79 1.65 4.55 0.72
C ALA A 79 0.24 3.97 0.72
N VAL A 80 -0.63 4.57 -0.08
CA VAL A 80 -1.99 4.08 -0.26
C VAL A 80 -2.08 3.38 -1.61
N PHE A 81 -2.35 2.08 -1.57
CA PHE A 81 -2.61 1.29 -2.77
C PHE A 81 -4.11 1.22 -2.92
N HIS A 82 -4.65 1.73 -4.01
CA HIS A 82 -6.09 1.90 -4.11
C HIS A 82 -6.61 1.62 -5.51
N LYS A 83 -7.88 1.30 -5.57
CA LYS A 83 -8.58 1.13 -6.85
C LYS A 83 -10.07 1.37 -6.64
N LYS A 84 -10.76 1.63 -7.73
CA LYS A 84 -12.22 1.54 -7.80
C LYS A 84 -12.56 0.32 -8.64
N ASN A 85 -13.84 -0.02 -8.74
CA ASN A 85 -14.27 -1.19 -9.50
C ASN A 85 -13.79 -1.12 -10.94
N ASN A 86 -13.33 -2.24 -11.47
CA ASN A 86 -12.92 -2.38 -12.87
C ASN A 86 -11.81 -1.41 -13.28
N SER A 87 -10.96 -1.04 -12.33
CA SER A 87 -9.86 -0.12 -12.58
C SER A 87 -8.55 -0.74 -12.14
N SER A 88 -7.46 -0.21 -12.66
CA SER A 88 -6.12 -0.64 -12.25
C SER A 88 -5.81 -0.14 -10.83
N ILE A 89 -4.88 -0.81 -10.18
CA ILE A 89 -4.39 -0.39 -8.87
C ILE A 89 -3.45 0.79 -9.06
N LEU A 90 -3.66 1.84 -8.28
CA LEU A 90 -2.79 3.01 -8.26
C LEU A 90 -2.13 3.11 -6.89
N VAL A 91 -1.00 3.79 -6.86
CA VAL A 91 -0.25 4.02 -5.61
C VAL A 91 -0.13 5.51 -5.39
N THR A 92 -0.53 5.97 -4.21
CA THR A 92 -0.41 7.38 -3.81
C THR A 92 0.52 7.47 -2.61
N MET A 93 1.43 8.43 -2.63
CA MET A 93 2.32 8.68 -1.50
C MET A 93 2.69 10.16 -1.46
N GLU A 94 3.31 10.58 -0.35
CA GLU A 94 3.76 11.97 -0.19
C GLU A 94 4.86 12.27 -1.21
N PHE A 95 4.87 13.51 -1.69
CA PHE A 95 5.84 13.94 -2.69
C PHE A 95 7.29 13.70 -2.25
N ASP A 96 7.62 14.07 -1.02
CA ASP A 96 8.99 13.93 -0.54
C ASP A 96 9.42 12.46 -0.44
N ASP A 97 8.48 11.59 -0.05
CA ASP A 97 8.76 10.15 0.03
C ASP A 97 8.95 9.56 -1.36
N PHE A 98 8.14 10.00 -2.32
CA PHE A 98 8.30 9.61 -3.71
C PHE A 98 9.69 10.02 -4.23
N MET A 99 10.13 11.25 -3.89
CA MET A 99 11.44 11.72 -4.35
C MET A 99 12.58 10.91 -3.76
N GLU A 100 12.42 10.41 -2.53
CA GLU A 100 13.41 9.53 -1.94
C GLU A 100 13.57 8.25 -2.78
N ILE A 101 12.45 7.66 -3.17
CA ILE A 101 12.46 6.47 -4.03
C ILE A 101 13.01 6.79 -5.42
N TYR A 102 12.61 7.93 -5.96
CA TYR A 102 13.04 8.34 -7.31
C TYR A 102 14.56 8.50 -7.39
N ARG A 103 15.16 9.10 -6.37
CA ARG A 103 16.63 9.27 -6.35
C ARG A 103 17.35 7.94 -6.39
N GLU A 104 16.85 6.95 -5.66
CA GLU A 104 17.43 5.61 -5.66
C GLU A 104 17.29 4.95 -7.02
N TRP A 105 16.12 5.06 -7.64
CA TRP A 105 15.87 4.51 -8.96
C TRP A 105 16.77 5.16 -10.00
N GLU A 106 16.88 6.49 -9.96
CA GLU A 106 17.72 7.23 -10.91
C GLU A 106 19.20 6.85 -10.76
N ALA A 107 19.67 6.74 -9.53
CA ALA A 107 21.04 6.35 -9.26
C ALA A 107 21.36 4.97 -9.82
N GLY A 108 20.43 4.03 -9.67
CA GLY A 108 20.59 2.70 -10.21
C GLY A 108 20.62 2.67 -11.74
N ARG A 109 19.80 3.50 -12.36
CA ARG A 109 19.81 3.60 -13.81
C ARG A 109 21.11 4.21 -14.34
N SER A 110 21.60 5.24 -13.68
CA SER A 110 22.84 5.89 -14.07
C SER A 110 24.00 4.91 -14.03
N LEU A 111 24.04 4.07 -13.00
CA LEU A 111 25.07 3.04 -12.87
C LEU A 111 24.98 2.00 -14.00
N LYS A 112 23.78 1.67 -14.44
CA LYS A 112 23.57 0.70 -15.51
C LYS A 112 23.92 1.23 -16.89
N GLU A 113 23.89 2.54 -17.04
CA GLU A 113 24.18 3.19 -18.32
C GLU A 113 25.67 3.49 -18.52
N VAL A 114 26.47 3.31 -17.49
CA VAL A 114 27.91 3.49 -17.54
C VAL A 114 28.69 2.24 -18.10
#